data_a4ef0ba69d81e7649bb6529c96186278
#
_entry.id   a4ef0ba69d81e7649bb6529c96186278
#
_cell.length_a   1.000
_cell.length_b   1.000
_cell.length_c   1.000
_cell.angle_alpha   90.00
_cell.angle_beta   90.00
_cell.angle_gamma   90.00
#
_symmetry.space_group_name_H-M   'P 1'
#
loop_
_entity.id
_entity.type
_entity.pdbx_description
1 polymer ?
#
loop_
_entity_poly.entity_id
_entity_poly.type
_entity_poly.pdbx_seq_one_letter_code
_entity_poly.pdbx_strand_id
1 'polypeptide(L)'
;MFEKILIANRGEIALRIQRACREMGIKTVVVHSEADTEAKYVKLADESVCIGPAASSASYLNIPAIISAAEVTDAEAIHPGYGFLSENADFAERVEKSGFVFIGPRPETIRLMGDKVSAKDAMKAAGVPCVPGSDGALPEDSKEIVRIARAIGYPVIIKAAGGGGGRGMRVVHTEAALLNAVTMTRAEAQAAFGNPMVYMEKFLENPRHIEFQVLADSFKNAVWLGERDCSMQRRHQKIIEEAPAPEIARRLITRIGDRCAEACRKIGYRGAGTFEFLFEDGEFYFIEMNTRLQVEHPVTEFITGIDLVQQQIRVAAGEKLALRQREIELKGHAIECRINAEDPFKFTPSPGRIASYHPPGGPGIRVDSHVYSGYNVPPHYDSMIGKLIAYGDTRDQAIRRMRIALSEMVVEGIKTNIPLHQELMHDHRFIKGGTSIHYLEQKLAAKGETAKGK
;
A
#
# COMPACT_ATOMS: atom_id res chain seq x y z
N MET A 1 -23.35 -16.43 -3.16
CA MET A 1 -22.09 -16.47 -2.37
C MET A 1 -21.28 -17.64 -2.92
N PHE A 2 -19.95 -17.53 -2.96
CA PHE A 2 -19.08 -18.59 -3.47
C PHE A 2 -19.02 -19.79 -2.53
N GLU A 3 -18.85 -20.99 -3.07
CA GLU A 3 -18.59 -22.21 -2.30
C GLU A 3 -17.08 -22.41 -2.10
N LYS A 4 -16.25 -22.03 -3.11
CA LYS A 4 -14.81 -22.23 -3.09
C LYS A 4 -14.06 -21.07 -3.75
N ILE A 5 -13.04 -20.54 -3.06
CA ILE A 5 -12.18 -19.45 -3.54
C ILE A 5 -10.73 -19.93 -3.61
N LEU A 6 -10.06 -19.65 -4.74
CA LEU A 6 -8.62 -19.81 -4.86
C LEU A 6 -7.92 -18.52 -4.42
N ILE A 7 -6.92 -18.66 -3.56
CA ILE A 7 -6.09 -17.57 -3.07
C ILE A 7 -4.77 -17.54 -3.87
N ALA A 8 -4.66 -16.56 -4.76
CA ALA A 8 -3.50 -16.40 -5.65
C ALA A 8 -2.43 -15.49 -5.00
N ASN A 9 -2.01 -15.85 -3.81
CA ASN A 9 -1.00 -15.11 -3.05
C ASN A 9 -0.35 -16.01 -1.99
N ARG A 10 0.62 -15.47 -1.26
CA ARG A 10 1.40 -16.16 -0.23
C ARG A 10 1.48 -15.34 1.07
N GLY A 11 2.12 -15.92 2.06
CA GLY A 11 2.46 -15.18 3.28
C GLY A 11 1.26 -14.89 4.17
N GLU A 12 1.34 -13.80 4.92
CA GLU A 12 0.31 -13.43 5.88
C GLU A 12 -1.03 -13.12 5.21
N ILE A 13 -1.00 -12.52 3.99
CA ILE A 13 -2.23 -12.18 3.30
C ILE A 13 -3.00 -13.41 2.83
N ALA A 14 -2.31 -14.47 2.41
CA ALA A 14 -2.99 -15.73 2.08
C ALA A 14 -3.72 -16.29 3.29
N LEU A 15 -3.09 -16.28 4.47
CA LEU A 15 -3.72 -16.70 5.72
C LEU A 15 -4.87 -15.76 6.14
N ARG A 16 -4.72 -14.43 5.92
CA ARG A 16 -5.77 -13.45 6.22
C ARG A 16 -7.04 -13.69 5.38
N ILE A 17 -6.87 -13.91 4.09
CA ILE A 17 -7.99 -14.23 3.17
C ILE A 17 -8.62 -15.56 3.57
N GLN A 18 -7.82 -16.57 3.86
CA GLN A 18 -8.28 -17.87 4.31
C GLN A 18 -9.16 -17.79 5.58
N ARG A 19 -8.77 -16.95 6.55
CA ARG A 19 -9.58 -16.70 7.75
C ARG A 19 -10.93 -16.09 7.42
N ALA A 20 -10.97 -15.08 6.54
CA ALA A 20 -12.22 -14.48 6.10
C ALA A 20 -13.14 -15.49 5.39
N CYS A 21 -12.58 -16.28 4.48
CA CYS A 21 -13.35 -17.34 3.80
C CYS A 21 -13.94 -18.34 4.79
N ARG A 22 -13.16 -18.80 5.77
CA ARG A 22 -13.63 -19.74 6.79
C ARG A 22 -14.77 -19.20 7.64
N GLU A 23 -14.66 -17.93 8.08
CA GLU A 23 -15.74 -17.26 8.81
C GLU A 23 -17.02 -17.14 7.98
N MET A 24 -16.89 -17.01 6.66
CA MET A 24 -18.01 -16.97 5.71
C MET A 24 -18.52 -18.36 5.29
N GLY A 25 -17.91 -19.44 5.77
CA GLY A 25 -18.26 -20.82 5.39
C GLY A 25 -17.80 -21.20 3.98
N ILE A 26 -16.81 -20.50 3.42
CA ILE A 26 -16.29 -20.71 2.06
C ILE A 26 -15.02 -21.56 2.13
N LYS A 27 -14.94 -22.61 1.31
CA LYS A 27 -13.74 -23.44 1.17
C LYS A 27 -12.63 -22.67 0.45
N THR A 28 -11.39 -23.02 0.77
CA THR A 28 -10.21 -22.36 0.21
C THR A 28 -9.28 -23.32 -0.51
N VAL A 29 -8.81 -22.89 -1.67
CA VAL A 29 -7.67 -23.46 -2.36
C VAL A 29 -6.54 -22.45 -2.27
N VAL A 30 -5.36 -22.83 -1.78
CA VAL A 30 -4.18 -21.99 -1.83
C VAL A 30 -3.21 -22.49 -2.88
N VAL A 31 -2.66 -21.58 -3.67
CA VAL A 31 -1.52 -21.89 -4.52
C VAL A 31 -0.23 -21.62 -3.75
N HIS A 32 0.82 -22.39 -4.03
CA HIS A 32 2.12 -22.17 -3.42
C HIS A 32 3.25 -22.59 -4.36
N SER A 33 4.42 -21.98 -4.19
CA SER A 33 5.66 -22.46 -4.78
C SER A 33 6.24 -23.63 -3.98
N GLU A 34 7.23 -24.32 -4.54
CA GLU A 34 7.96 -25.36 -3.82
C GLU A 34 8.59 -24.85 -2.50
N ALA A 35 9.04 -23.57 -2.48
CA ALA A 35 9.64 -22.95 -1.28
C ALA A 35 8.62 -22.71 -0.15
N ASP A 36 7.34 -22.64 -0.43
CA ASP A 36 6.29 -22.35 0.53
C ASP A 36 5.48 -23.61 0.96
N THR A 37 5.88 -24.81 0.55
CA THR A 37 5.17 -26.07 0.84
C THR A 37 4.89 -26.25 2.33
N GLU A 38 5.80 -25.84 3.21
CA GLU A 38 5.68 -25.95 4.66
C GLU A 38 4.99 -24.75 5.32
N ALA A 39 4.52 -23.76 4.54
CA ALA A 39 3.89 -22.58 5.08
C ALA A 39 2.54 -22.90 5.76
N LYS A 40 2.23 -22.16 6.81
CA LYS A 40 1.04 -22.38 7.66
C LYS A 40 -0.26 -22.30 6.86
N TYR A 41 -0.38 -21.35 5.93
CA TYR A 41 -1.58 -21.22 5.10
C TYR A 41 -1.78 -22.39 4.14
N VAL A 42 -0.71 -23.06 3.70
CA VAL A 42 -0.78 -24.27 2.89
C VAL A 42 -1.33 -25.44 3.72
N LYS A 43 -0.83 -25.61 4.94
CA LYS A 43 -1.26 -26.69 5.85
C LYS A 43 -2.70 -26.51 6.34
N LEU A 44 -3.21 -25.30 6.38
CA LEU A 44 -4.55 -24.96 6.88
C LEU A 44 -5.60 -24.86 5.78
N ALA A 45 -5.22 -24.89 4.50
CA ALA A 45 -6.17 -24.82 3.39
C ALA A 45 -6.99 -26.11 3.27
N ASP A 46 -8.19 -26.01 2.70
CA ASP A 46 -8.99 -27.18 2.35
C ASP A 46 -8.31 -27.96 1.22
N GLU A 47 -7.75 -27.23 0.25
CA GLU A 47 -6.95 -27.77 -0.85
C GLU A 47 -5.73 -26.88 -1.10
N SER A 48 -4.65 -27.46 -1.63
CA SER A 48 -3.46 -26.70 -2.04
C SER A 48 -2.87 -27.23 -3.33
N VAL A 49 -2.33 -26.34 -4.16
CA VAL A 49 -1.73 -26.68 -5.45
C VAL A 49 -0.35 -26.03 -5.54
N CYS A 50 0.68 -26.86 -5.77
CA CYS A 50 2.00 -26.36 -6.10
C CYS A 50 2.00 -25.87 -7.54
N ILE A 51 2.33 -24.57 -7.75
CA ILE A 51 2.28 -23.92 -9.06
C ILE A 51 3.66 -23.69 -9.69
N GLY A 52 4.71 -24.20 -9.08
CA GLY A 52 6.06 -24.10 -9.65
C GLY A 52 7.17 -23.92 -8.63
N PRO A 53 8.40 -23.69 -9.12
CA PRO A 53 9.58 -23.51 -8.29
C PRO A 53 9.55 -22.20 -7.50
N ALA A 54 10.55 -21.99 -6.64
CA ALA A 54 10.64 -20.84 -5.73
C ALA A 54 10.59 -19.47 -6.42
N ALA A 55 11.12 -19.32 -7.63
CA ALA A 55 11.12 -18.05 -8.35
C ALA A 55 9.70 -17.55 -8.61
N SER A 56 9.38 -16.31 -8.23
CA SER A 56 8.04 -15.73 -8.41
C SER A 56 7.59 -15.71 -9.88
N SER A 57 8.51 -15.48 -10.81
CA SER A 57 8.22 -15.48 -12.26
C SER A 57 7.73 -16.84 -12.77
N ALA A 58 8.14 -17.93 -12.12
CA ALA A 58 7.78 -19.29 -12.49
C ALA A 58 6.63 -19.87 -11.63
N SER A 59 6.15 -19.12 -10.65
CA SER A 59 5.09 -19.54 -9.71
C SER A 59 4.01 -18.48 -9.53
N TYR A 60 4.15 -17.56 -8.58
CA TYR A 60 3.11 -16.57 -8.23
C TYR A 60 2.80 -15.55 -9.34
N LEU A 61 3.66 -15.39 -10.33
CA LEU A 61 3.45 -14.57 -11.54
C LEU A 61 3.10 -15.41 -12.77
N ASN A 62 2.97 -16.73 -12.62
CA ASN A 62 2.60 -17.65 -13.71
C ASN A 62 1.08 -17.74 -13.85
N ILE A 63 0.50 -16.86 -14.67
CA ILE A 63 -0.94 -16.78 -14.90
C ILE A 63 -1.54 -18.11 -15.34
N PRO A 64 -0.99 -18.83 -16.36
CA PRO A 64 -1.52 -20.14 -16.75
C PRO A 64 -1.58 -21.15 -15.63
N ALA A 65 -0.53 -21.25 -14.79
CA ALA A 65 -0.49 -22.19 -13.68
C ALA A 65 -1.57 -21.88 -12.61
N ILE A 66 -1.81 -20.60 -12.32
CA ILE A 66 -2.84 -20.17 -11.37
C ILE A 66 -4.25 -20.49 -11.91
N ILE A 67 -4.52 -20.21 -13.19
CA ILE A 67 -5.82 -20.51 -13.80
C ILE A 67 -6.05 -22.03 -13.86
N SER A 68 -5.04 -22.81 -14.24
CA SER A 68 -5.16 -24.27 -14.23
C SER A 68 -5.41 -24.82 -12.82
N ALA A 69 -4.79 -24.23 -11.78
CA ALA A 69 -5.07 -24.60 -10.40
C ALA A 69 -6.53 -24.32 -10.02
N ALA A 70 -7.13 -23.22 -10.50
CA ALA A 70 -8.54 -22.92 -10.27
C ALA A 70 -9.47 -23.92 -11.00
N GLU A 71 -9.11 -24.31 -12.22
CA GLU A 71 -9.89 -25.31 -13.01
C GLU A 71 -9.90 -26.68 -12.33
N VAL A 72 -8.73 -27.22 -11.97
CA VAL A 72 -8.63 -28.58 -11.41
C VAL A 72 -9.20 -28.71 -10.00
N THR A 73 -9.42 -27.60 -9.32
CA THR A 73 -9.98 -27.55 -7.96
C THR A 73 -11.43 -27.08 -7.92
N ASP A 74 -12.03 -26.83 -9.07
CA ASP A 74 -13.41 -26.31 -9.18
C ASP A 74 -13.63 -25.03 -8.35
N ALA A 75 -12.64 -24.12 -8.30
CA ALA A 75 -12.80 -22.84 -7.67
C ALA A 75 -13.74 -21.94 -8.50
N GLU A 76 -14.53 -21.11 -7.84
CA GLU A 76 -15.48 -20.19 -8.51
C GLU A 76 -14.91 -18.77 -8.67
N ALA A 77 -14.00 -18.40 -7.76
CA ALA A 77 -13.40 -17.07 -7.74
C ALA A 77 -11.92 -17.14 -7.35
N ILE A 78 -11.19 -16.10 -7.74
CA ILE A 78 -9.76 -15.95 -7.43
C ILE A 78 -9.55 -14.64 -6.67
N HIS A 79 -8.97 -14.73 -5.47
CA HIS A 79 -8.57 -13.58 -4.68
C HIS A 79 -7.06 -13.33 -4.84
N PRO A 80 -6.64 -12.19 -5.40
CA PRO A 80 -5.23 -11.92 -5.69
C PRO A 80 -4.45 -11.37 -4.48
N GLY A 81 -5.12 -11.01 -3.40
CA GLY A 81 -4.49 -10.32 -2.25
C GLY A 81 -3.90 -8.96 -2.62
N TYR A 82 -2.64 -8.75 -2.28
CA TYR A 82 -1.84 -7.58 -2.67
C TYR A 82 -0.46 -8.01 -3.21
N GLY A 83 0.20 -7.14 -3.99
CA GLY A 83 1.43 -7.49 -4.71
C GLY A 83 1.19 -8.53 -5.81
N PHE A 84 2.24 -9.10 -6.35
CA PHE A 84 2.18 -10.07 -7.46
C PHE A 84 1.23 -9.64 -8.59
N LEU A 85 0.14 -10.39 -8.81
CA LEU A 85 -0.81 -10.15 -9.91
C LEU A 85 -2.03 -9.32 -9.51
N SER A 86 -2.09 -8.80 -8.29
CA SER A 86 -3.29 -8.11 -7.78
C SER A 86 -3.67 -6.84 -8.55
N GLU A 87 -2.73 -6.18 -9.20
CA GLU A 87 -2.93 -4.99 -10.04
C GLU A 87 -2.59 -5.26 -11.52
N ASN A 88 -2.59 -6.54 -11.92
CA ASN A 88 -2.35 -6.94 -13.30
C ASN A 88 -3.69 -7.07 -14.05
N ALA A 89 -3.95 -6.12 -14.96
CA ALA A 89 -5.21 -6.10 -15.71
C ALA A 89 -5.36 -7.30 -16.65
N ASP A 90 -4.26 -7.81 -17.23
CA ASP A 90 -4.30 -8.98 -18.10
C ASP A 90 -4.62 -10.26 -17.32
N PHE A 91 -4.13 -10.36 -16.10
CA PHE A 91 -4.53 -11.45 -15.19
C PHE A 91 -6.02 -11.40 -14.87
N ALA A 92 -6.52 -10.23 -14.44
CA ALA A 92 -7.95 -10.05 -14.14
C ALA A 92 -8.82 -10.41 -15.35
N GLU A 93 -8.44 -9.96 -16.55
CA GLU A 93 -9.16 -10.25 -17.79
C GLU A 93 -9.15 -11.74 -18.14
N ARG A 94 -7.99 -12.40 -18.00
CA ARG A 94 -7.88 -13.86 -18.26
C ARG A 94 -8.67 -14.67 -17.26
N VAL A 95 -8.68 -14.30 -15.98
CA VAL A 95 -9.52 -14.92 -14.95
C VAL A 95 -11.00 -14.87 -15.36
N GLU A 96 -11.50 -13.69 -15.72
CA GLU A 96 -12.90 -13.51 -16.12
C GLU A 96 -13.23 -14.24 -17.43
N LYS A 97 -12.34 -14.22 -18.43
CA LYS A 97 -12.51 -14.98 -19.69
C LYS A 97 -12.47 -16.49 -19.50
N SER A 98 -11.81 -16.98 -18.46
CA SER A 98 -11.78 -18.39 -18.11
C SER A 98 -13.01 -18.85 -17.31
N GLY A 99 -13.95 -17.95 -17.04
CA GLY A 99 -15.21 -18.26 -16.35
C GLY A 99 -15.15 -18.12 -14.83
N PHE A 100 -14.05 -17.62 -14.27
CA PHE A 100 -13.90 -17.36 -12.84
C PHE A 100 -14.21 -15.89 -12.49
N VAL A 101 -14.61 -15.65 -11.24
CA VAL A 101 -14.76 -14.29 -10.74
C VAL A 101 -13.42 -13.77 -10.21
N PHE A 102 -12.94 -12.65 -10.74
CA PHE A 102 -11.81 -11.92 -10.14
C PHE A 102 -12.28 -11.08 -8.96
N ILE A 103 -11.77 -11.37 -7.75
CA ILE A 103 -12.12 -10.60 -6.54
C ILE A 103 -11.29 -9.31 -6.53
N GLY A 104 -11.82 -8.29 -7.16
CA GLY A 104 -11.17 -7.00 -7.34
C GLY A 104 -11.90 -6.13 -8.36
N PRO A 105 -11.26 -5.02 -8.78
CA PRO A 105 -11.80 -4.15 -9.79
C PRO A 105 -11.87 -4.81 -11.16
N ARG A 106 -12.57 -4.16 -12.09
CA ARG A 106 -12.61 -4.60 -13.49
C ARG A 106 -11.25 -4.36 -14.17
N PRO A 107 -10.88 -5.19 -15.16
CA PRO A 107 -9.62 -5.03 -15.88
C PRO A 107 -9.41 -3.62 -16.45
N GLU A 108 -10.47 -3.00 -16.99
CA GLU A 108 -10.41 -1.65 -17.56
C GLU A 108 -10.08 -0.60 -16.49
N THR A 109 -10.62 -0.77 -15.29
CA THR A 109 -10.35 0.14 -14.16
C THR A 109 -8.92 -0.03 -13.66
N ILE A 110 -8.40 -1.25 -13.62
CA ILE A 110 -6.99 -1.51 -13.28
C ILE A 110 -6.07 -0.84 -14.30
N ARG A 111 -6.35 -0.96 -15.62
CA ARG A 111 -5.59 -0.29 -16.68
C ARG A 111 -5.63 1.23 -16.55
N LEU A 112 -6.83 1.78 -16.35
CA LEU A 112 -7.04 3.22 -16.19
C LEU A 112 -6.21 3.79 -15.03
N MET A 113 -6.29 3.14 -13.88
CA MET A 113 -5.60 3.63 -12.66
C MET A 113 -4.12 3.26 -12.63
N GLY A 114 -3.68 2.26 -13.39
CA GLY A 114 -2.28 1.86 -13.54
C GLY A 114 -1.47 2.79 -14.44
N ASP A 115 -2.11 3.53 -15.35
CA ASP A 115 -1.47 4.57 -16.15
C ASP A 115 -1.53 5.91 -15.43
N LYS A 116 -0.35 6.47 -15.07
CA LYS A 116 -0.27 7.68 -14.24
C LYS A 116 -0.92 8.91 -14.85
N VAL A 117 -0.87 9.05 -16.18
CA VAL A 117 -1.47 10.19 -16.87
C VAL A 117 -2.99 10.05 -16.88
N SER A 118 -3.47 8.91 -17.36
CA SER A 118 -4.91 8.62 -17.42
C SER A 118 -5.57 8.67 -16.03
N ALA A 119 -4.89 8.14 -15.00
CA ALA A 119 -5.36 8.21 -13.62
C ALA A 119 -5.49 9.66 -13.12
N LYS A 120 -4.46 10.49 -13.36
CA LYS A 120 -4.48 11.92 -12.99
C LYS A 120 -5.63 12.67 -13.69
N ASP A 121 -5.82 12.42 -14.98
CA ASP A 121 -6.89 13.08 -15.75
C ASP A 121 -8.27 12.63 -15.28
N ALA A 122 -8.47 11.34 -15.04
CA ALA A 122 -9.71 10.83 -14.47
C ALA A 122 -9.99 11.42 -13.07
N MET A 123 -8.96 11.57 -12.23
CA MET A 123 -9.09 12.15 -10.89
C MET A 123 -9.38 13.65 -10.94
N LYS A 124 -8.72 14.41 -11.80
CA LYS A 124 -9.05 15.83 -12.04
C LYS A 124 -10.49 16.00 -12.50
N ALA A 125 -10.95 15.19 -13.46
CA ALA A 125 -12.33 15.20 -13.94
C ALA A 125 -13.35 14.82 -12.84
N ALA A 126 -12.94 14.01 -11.89
CA ALA A 126 -13.74 13.65 -10.70
C ALA A 126 -13.68 14.70 -9.59
N GLY A 127 -12.85 15.74 -9.69
CA GLY A 127 -12.69 16.79 -8.70
C GLY A 127 -11.76 16.41 -7.54
N VAL A 128 -10.95 15.36 -7.69
CA VAL A 128 -9.90 14.98 -6.74
C VAL A 128 -8.68 15.90 -6.96
N PRO A 129 -8.16 16.54 -5.90
CA PRO A 129 -7.02 17.46 -6.05
C PRO A 129 -5.74 16.69 -6.43
N CYS A 130 -5.08 17.16 -7.47
CA CYS A 130 -3.81 16.60 -7.95
C CYS A 130 -2.68 17.59 -7.76
N VAL A 131 -1.43 17.12 -7.76
CA VAL A 131 -0.26 18.01 -7.72
C VAL A 131 -0.35 19.01 -8.87
N PRO A 132 -0.30 20.33 -8.59
CA PRO A 132 -0.25 21.35 -9.63
C PRO A 132 0.97 21.14 -10.54
N GLY A 133 0.79 21.25 -11.85
CA GLY A 133 1.87 21.02 -12.79
C GLY A 133 1.58 21.63 -14.15
N SER A 134 2.54 21.46 -15.07
CA SER A 134 2.37 21.84 -16.46
C SER A 134 1.32 20.94 -17.13
N ASP A 135 0.63 21.51 -18.10
CA ASP A 135 -0.31 20.76 -18.96
C ASP A 135 0.49 20.06 -20.06
N GLY A 136 1.01 18.86 -19.72
CA GLY A 136 1.92 18.11 -20.59
C GLY A 136 3.36 18.60 -20.55
N ALA A 137 4.08 18.37 -21.68
CA ALA A 137 5.48 18.73 -21.81
C ALA A 137 5.70 20.24 -21.77
N LEU A 138 6.81 20.67 -21.18
CA LEU A 138 7.19 22.07 -21.15
C LEU A 138 7.51 22.58 -22.58
N PRO A 139 6.98 23.77 -22.97
CA PRO A 139 7.26 24.37 -24.26
C PRO A 139 8.72 24.79 -24.41
N GLU A 140 9.14 25.17 -25.63
CA GLU A 140 10.48 25.71 -25.87
C GLU A 140 10.62 27.18 -25.46
N ASP A 141 9.50 27.94 -25.43
CA ASP A 141 9.52 29.36 -25.05
C ASP A 141 9.81 29.55 -23.57
N SER A 142 10.94 30.17 -23.28
CA SER A 142 11.41 30.47 -21.93
C SER A 142 10.45 31.35 -21.12
N LYS A 143 9.72 32.29 -21.77
CA LYS A 143 8.76 33.16 -21.10
C LYS A 143 7.54 32.35 -20.63
N GLU A 144 7.11 31.42 -21.46
CA GLU A 144 6.00 30.54 -21.13
C GLU A 144 6.37 29.56 -20.01
N ILE A 145 7.60 29.00 -20.03
CA ILE A 145 8.11 28.17 -18.93
C ILE A 145 8.07 28.92 -17.61
N VAL A 146 8.56 30.17 -17.57
CA VAL A 146 8.52 31.02 -16.37
C VAL A 146 7.07 31.30 -15.94
N ARG A 147 6.17 31.56 -16.86
CA ARG A 147 4.75 31.77 -16.57
C ARG A 147 4.12 30.55 -15.90
N ILE A 148 4.40 29.35 -16.43
CA ILE A 148 3.93 28.07 -15.86
C ILE A 148 4.49 27.90 -14.43
N ALA A 149 5.78 28.10 -14.22
CA ALA A 149 6.40 27.96 -12.90
C ALA A 149 5.81 28.93 -11.86
N ARG A 150 5.55 30.19 -12.25
CA ARG A 150 4.89 31.18 -11.38
C ARG A 150 3.46 30.77 -11.03
N ALA A 151 2.73 30.20 -11.99
CA ALA A 151 1.35 29.72 -11.75
C ALA A 151 1.30 28.51 -10.81
N ILE A 152 2.30 27.60 -10.90
CA ILE A 152 2.45 26.45 -9.99
C ILE A 152 2.88 26.89 -8.60
N GLY A 153 3.78 27.88 -8.52
CA GLY A 153 4.40 28.36 -7.28
C GLY A 153 5.63 27.56 -6.86
N TYR A 154 6.75 28.27 -6.60
CA TYR A 154 8.00 27.66 -6.14
C TYR A 154 7.89 27.08 -4.73
N PRO A 155 8.68 26.02 -4.39
CA PRO A 155 9.59 25.29 -5.27
C PRO A 155 8.85 24.42 -6.29
N VAL A 156 9.47 24.22 -7.46
CA VAL A 156 8.98 23.32 -8.50
C VAL A 156 10.00 22.21 -8.78
N ILE A 157 9.53 21.08 -9.32
CA ILE A 157 10.38 20.00 -9.77
C ILE A 157 10.21 19.78 -11.27
N ILE A 158 11.32 19.71 -11.99
CA ILE A 158 11.36 19.35 -13.41
C ILE A 158 11.59 17.85 -13.49
N LYS A 159 10.79 17.15 -14.29
CA LYS A 159 10.83 15.68 -14.46
C LYS A 159 10.90 15.30 -15.90
N ALA A 160 11.77 14.36 -16.25
CA ALA A 160 11.81 13.74 -17.57
C ALA A 160 10.59 12.83 -17.79
N ALA A 161 9.97 12.89 -18.96
CA ALA A 161 8.81 12.05 -19.30
C ALA A 161 9.12 10.55 -19.26
N GLY A 162 10.35 10.14 -19.63
CA GLY A 162 10.82 8.76 -19.53
C GLY A 162 11.54 8.42 -18.22
N GLY A 163 11.61 9.35 -17.28
CA GLY A 163 12.37 9.19 -16.02
C GLY A 163 11.65 8.34 -14.97
N GLY A 164 12.42 7.67 -14.15
CA GLY A 164 11.96 6.89 -13.00
C GLY A 164 13.08 6.65 -12.00
N GLY A 165 12.73 6.25 -10.77
CA GLY A 165 13.73 5.91 -9.75
C GLY A 165 14.64 7.07 -9.32
N GLY A 166 14.18 8.33 -9.42
CA GLY A 166 14.96 9.50 -9.01
C GLY A 166 15.91 10.07 -10.07
N ARG A 167 15.98 9.47 -11.26
CA ARG A 167 16.78 9.97 -12.39
C ARG A 167 15.97 10.89 -13.29
N GLY A 168 16.60 11.92 -13.84
CA GLY A 168 15.94 12.90 -14.71
C GLY A 168 14.98 13.81 -13.96
N MET A 169 15.27 14.14 -12.71
CA MET A 169 14.50 15.07 -11.87
C MET A 169 15.40 16.13 -11.25
N ARG A 170 14.89 17.37 -11.22
CA ARG A 170 15.62 18.50 -10.64
C ARG A 170 14.69 19.48 -9.92
N VAL A 171 14.95 19.70 -8.65
CA VAL A 171 14.22 20.68 -7.83
C VAL A 171 14.73 22.08 -8.09
N VAL A 172 13.82 23.05 -8.18
CA VAL A 172 14.11 24.46 -8.44
C VAL A 172 13.38 25.31 -7.42
N HIS A 173 14.15 25.98 -6.56
CA HIS A 173 13.61 26.81 -5.49
C HIS A 173 13.39 28.28 -5.92
N THR A 174 14.08 28.74 -6.96
CA THR A 174 14.02 30.15 -7.40
C THR A 174 13.88 30.25 -8.91
N GLU A 175 13.25 31.34 -9.36
CA GLU A 175 13.08 31.62 -10.80
C GLU A 175 14.42 31.74 -11.53
N ALA A 176 15.44 32.32 -10.89
CA ALA A 176 16.75 32.47 -11.51
C ALA A 176 17.41 31.15 -11.92
N ALA A 177 17.14 30.08 -11.20
CA ALA A 177 17.68 28.74 -11.48
C ALA A 177 16.85 27.95 -12.51
N LEU A 178 15.63 28.41 -12.85
CA LEU A 178 14.64 27.63 -13.57
C LEU A 178 15.10 27.18 -14.96
N LEU A 179 15.45 28.14 -15.83
CA LEU A 179 15.76 27.84 -17.23
C LEU A 179 17.00 26.97 -17.37
N ASN A 180 18.02 27.18 -16.53
CA ASN A 180 19.18 26.30 -16.49
C ASN A 180 18.80 24.88 -16.06
N ALA A 181 17.96 24.73 -15.04
CA ALA A 181 17.48 23.42 -14.59
C ALA A 181 16.68 22.70 -15.68
N VAL A 182 15.82 23.40 -16.41
CA VAL A 182 15.06 22.81 -17.55
C VAL A 182 16.02 22.32 -18.62
N THR A 183 16.99 23.15 -19.05
CA THR A 183 17.97 22.78 -20.07
C THR A 183 18.80 21.57 -19.67
N MET A 184 19.29 21.53 -18.43
CA MET A 184 20.07 20.40 -17.92
C MET A 184 19.22 19.12 -17.85
N THR A 185 17.97 19.22 -17.40
CA THR A 185 17.11 18.03 -17.29
C THR A 185 16.72 17.50 -18.67
N ARG A 186 16.48 18.35 -19.67
CA ARG A 186 16.28 17.95 -21.07
C ARG A 186 17.49 17.21 -21.65
N ALA A 187 18.69 17.73 -21.42
CA ALA A 187 19.92 17.08 -21.88
C ALA A 187 20.12 15.70 -21.23
N GLU A 188 19.91 15.60 -19.92
CA GLU A 188 19.94 14.32 -19.19
C GLU A 188 18.88 13.35 -19.70
N ALA A 189 17.66 13.82 -19.95
CA ALA A 189 16.56 13.02 -20.45
C ALA A 189 16.85 12.47 -21.86
N GLN A 190 17.40 13.30 -22.75
CA GLN A 190 17.83 12.87 -24.08
C GLN A 190 18.93 11.80 -24.00
N ALA A 191 19.93 12.01 -23.15
CA ALA A 191 21.06 11.10 -23.03
C ALA A 191 20.66 9.74 -22.39
N ALA A 192 19.80 9.77 -21.37
CA ALA A 192 19.44 8.57 -20.60
C ALA A 192 18.24 7.79 -21.18
N PHE A 193 17.30 8.47 -21.84
CA PHE A 193 16.02 7.89 -22.26
C PHE A 193 15.73 8.09 -23.76
N GLY A 194 16.58 8.79 -24.50
CA GLY A 194 16.35 9.10 -25.90
C GLY A 194 15.18 10.07 -26.18
N ASN A 195 14.65 10.69 -25.12
CA ASN A 195 13.50 11.59 -25.20
C ASN A 195 13.75 12.83 -24.31
N PRO A 196 13.87 14.06 -24.91
CA PRO A 196 14.16 15.28 -24.15
C PRO A 196 12.92 15.88 -23.48
N MET A 197 11.74 15.28 -23.63
CA MET A 197 10.51 15.82 -23.04
C MET A 197 10.61 15.86 -21.52
N VAL A 198 10.32 17.04 -20.96
CA VAL A 198 10.23 17.27 -19.52
C VAL A 198 8.93 17.98 -19.19
N TYR A 199 8.43 17.75 -18.00
CA TYR A 199 7.28 18.44 -17.42
C TYR A 199 7.64 19.01 -16.04
N MET A 200 6.81 19.89 -15.54
CA MET A 200 7.01 20.56 -14.27
C MET A 200 5.86 20.30 -13.32
N GLU A 201 6.18 20.09 -12.05
CA GLU A 201 5.18 19.96 -10.98
C GLU A 201 5.61 20.77 -9.76
N LYS A 202 4.64 21.10 -8.87
CA LYS A 202 4.96 21.63 -7.56
C LYS A 202 5.83 20.63 -6.79
N PHE A 203 6.91 21.10 -6.20
CA PHE A 203 7.73 20.30 -5.29
C PHE A 203 7.21 20.41 -3.87
N LEU A 204 7.01 19.28 -3.21
CA LEU A 204 6.61 19.19 -1.82
C LEU A 204 7.85 18.88 -0.99
N GLU A 205 8.16 19.73 -0.01
CA GLU A 205 9.42 19.63 0.73
C GLU A 205 9.34 18.65 1.90
N ASN A 206 8.23 18.68 2.64
CA ASN A 206 8.02 17.88 3.84
C ASN A 206 6.63 17.25 3.89
N PRO A 207 6.17 16.58 2.81
CA PRO A 207 4.83 16.04 2.76
C PRO A 207 4.66 14.86 3.71
N ARG A 208 3.41 14.64 4.11
CA ARG A 208 2.95 13.41 4.74
C ARG A 208 2.29 12.53 3.68
N HIS A 209 2.38 11.22 3.86
CA HIS A 209 1.68 10.25 3.04
C HIS A 209 0.36 9.88 3.72
N ILE A 210 -0.71 10.43 3.21
CA ILE A 210 -2.08 10.17 3.72
C ILE A 210 -2.88 9.45 2.65
N GLU A 211 -3.58 8.41 3.03
CA GLU A 211 -4.34 7.60 2.09
C GLU A 211 -5.77 7.35 2.57
N PHE A 212 -6.71 7.19 1.64
CA PHE A 212 -8.12 6.98 1.92
C PHE A 212 -8.57 5.61 1.46
N GLN A 213 -9.09 4.82 2.38
CA GLN A 213 -9.69 3.53 2.07
C GLN A 213 -11.06 3.74 1.46
N VAL A 214 -11.31 3.14 0.30
CA VAL A 214 -12.63 3.12 -0.33
C VAL A 214 -13.12 1.69 -0.51
N LEU A 215 -14.44 1.57 -0.61
CA LEU A 215 -15.11 0.32 -0.94
C LEU A 215 -16.29 0.66 -1.86
N ALA A 216 -16.41 -0.04 -2.99
CA ALA A 216 -17.45 0.20 -3.98
C ALA A 216 -18.02 -1.11 -4.52
N ASP A 217 -19.28 -1.07 -4.96
CA ASP A 217 -19.96 -2.22 -5.57
C ASP A 217 -20.25 -2.02 -7.07
N SER A 218 -20.83 -3.03 -7.69
CA SER A 218 -21.21 -2.98 -9.11
C SER A 218 -22.47 -2.15 -9.39
N PHE A 219 -23.12 -1.60 -8.37
CA PHE A 219 -24.37 -0.84 -8.45
C PHE A 219 -24.18 0.67 -8.24
N LYS A 220 -22.93 1.15 -8.37
CA LYS A 220 -22.52 2.55 -8.17
C LYS A 220 -22.65 3.04 -6.72
N ASN A 221 -22.71 2.15 -5.73
CA ASN A 221 -22.54 2.53 -4.34
C ASN A 221 -21.05 2.57 -4.02
N ALA A 222 -20.62 3.60 -3.34
CA ALA A 222 -19.26 3.75 -2.88
C ALA A 222 -19.22 4.50 -1.55
N VAL A 223 -18.36 4.03 -0.65
CA VAL A 223 -18.10 4.64 0.66
C VAL A 223 -16.59 4.77 0.87
N TRP A 224 -16.20 5.72 1.72
CA TRP A 224 -14.84 5.79 2.24
C TRP A 224 -14.83 5.42 3.73
N LEU A 225 -13.78 4.74 4.18
CA LEU A 225 -13.69 4.08 5.48
C LEU A 225 -12.61 4.69 6.38
N GLY A 226 -12.40 5.98 6.26
CA GLY A 226 -11.35 6.69 6.98
C GLY A 226 -10.06 6.78 6.18
N GLU A 227 -9.12 7.45 6.80
CA GLU A 227 -7.78 7.67 6.27
C GLU A 227 -6.73 6.98 7.15
N ARG A 228 -5.56 6.76 6.54
CA ARG A 228 -4.35 6.27 7.20
C ARG A 228 -3.20 7.23 6.98
N ASP A 229 -2.34 7.36 7.96
CA ASP A 229 -1.04 8.01 7.84
C ASP A 229 0.05 6.95 7.65
N CYS A 230 0.72 6.99 6.52
CA CYS A 230 1.79 6.08 6.14
C CYS A 230 3.13 6.80 5.96
N SER A 231 3.31 7.92 6.63
CA SER A 231 4.50 8.77 6.49
C SER A 231 5.76 8.15 7.11
N MET A 232 5.63 7.22 8.06
CA MET A 232 6.77 6.52 8.63
C MET A 232 7.26 5.44 7.66
N GLN A 233 8.12 5.85 6.74
CA GLN A 233 8.61 5.03 5.64
C GLN A 233 10.10 5.26 5.39
N ARG A 234 10.72 4.31 4.69
CA ARG A 234 12.09 4.40 4.23
C ARG A 234 12.15 3.98 2.76
N ARG A 235 12.72 4.84 1.91
CA ARG A 235 12.81 4.60 0.45
C ARG A 235 11.47 4.17 -0.15
N HIS A 236 10.39 4.87 0.23
CA HIS A 236 9.00 4.60 -0.15
C HIS A 236 8.43 3.26 0.36
N GLN A 237 9.14 2.55 1.26
CA GLN A 237 8.61 1.37 1.94
C GLN A 237 8.03 1.80 3.29
N LYS A 238 6.73 1.65 3.45
CA LYS A 238 6.00 1.90 4.68
C LYS A 238 6.48 0.96 5.77
N ILE A 239 6.68 1.45 6.98
CA ILE A 239 7.19 0.70 8.15
C ILE A 239 6.21 0.72 9.30
N ILE A 240 5.59 1.89 9.54
CA ILE A 240 4.51 2.07 10.51
C ILE A 240 3.38 2.81 9.82
N GLU A 241 2.18 2.33 10.03
CA GLU A 241 0.95 2.95 9.57
C GLU A 241 0.01 3.18 10.74
N GLU A 242 -0.77 4.25 10.71
CA GLU A 242 -1.75 4.55 11.74
C GLU A 242 -3.06 5.11 11.19
N ALA A 243 -4.14 4.89 11.88
CA ALA A 243 -5.45 5.41 11.57
C ALA A 243 -6.24 5.77 12.85
N PRO A 244 -6.93 6.91 12.86
CA PRO A 244 -6.92 8.02 11.90
C PRO A 244 -5.57 8.75 11.82
N ALA A 245 -5.34 9.56 10.77
CA ALA A 245 -4.16 10.39 10.67
C ALA A 245 -4.16 11.48 11.74
N PRO A 246 -3.09 11.59 12.58
CA PRO A 246 -3.02 12.62 13.61
C PRO A 246 -2.83 14.02 12.99
N GLU A 247 -3.20 15.07 13.74
CA GLU A 247 -2.92 16.47 13.41
C GLU A 247 -3.52 16.95 12.05
N ILE A 248 -4.60 16.32 11.55
CA ILE A 248 -5.32 16.80 10.35
C ILE A 248 -6.77 17.07 10.72
N ALA A 249 -7.26 18.27 10.36
CA ALA A 249 -8.64 18.65 10.66
C ALA A 249 -9.65 17.71 9.97
N ARG A 250 -10.60 17.16 10.74
CA ARG A 250 -11.61 16.21 10.24
C ARG A 250 -12.40 16.75 9.04
N ARG A 251 -12.65 18.07 9.01
CA ARG A 251 -13.33 18.73 7.87
C ARG A 251 -12.59 18.52 6.54
N LEU A 252 -11.26 18.57 6.56
CA LEU A 252 -10.43 18.35 5.36
C LEU A 252 -10.51 16.88 4.94
N ILE A 253 -10.40 15.97 5.90
CA ILE A 253 -10.51 14.52 5.67
C ILE A 253 -11.86 14.16 5.04
N THR A 254 -12.96 14.62 5.65
CA THR A 254 -14.32 14.36 5.12
C THR A 254 -14.45 14.86 3.69
N ARG A 255 -14.00 16.09 3.41
CA ARG A 255 -14.05 16.67 2.05
C ARG A 255 -13.32 15.80 1.02
N ILE A 256 -12.15 15.26 1.36
CA ILE A 256 -11.37 14.43 0.42
C ILE A 256 -11.97 13.02 0.33
N GLY A 257 -12.39 12.43 1.45
CA GLY A 257 -13.04 11.12 1.47
C GLY A 257 -14.29 11.09 0.60
N ASP A 258 -15.14 12.12 0.69
CA ASP A 258 -16.35 12.25 -0.15
C ASP A 258 -16.01 12.34 -1.64
N ARG A 259 -14.94 13.07 -2.00
CA ARG A 259 -14.44 13.14 -3.38
C ARG A 259 -13.90 11.80 -3.88
N CYS A 260 -13.21 11.04 -3.02
CA CYS A 260 -12.74 9.70 -3.36
C CYS A 260 -13.91 8.74 -3.64
N ALA A 261 -14.95 8.75 -2.80
CA ALA A 261 -16.15 7.95 -3.02
C ALA A 261 -16.89 8.36 -4.32
N GLU A 262 -16.98 9.65 -4.59
CA GLU A 262 -17.58 10.15 -5.84
C GLU A 262 -16.75 9.77 -7.07
N ALA A 263 -15.43 9.83 -6.98
CA ALA A 263 -14.54 9.36 -8.04
C ALA A 263 -14.78 7.86 -8.34
N CYS A 264 -14.92 7.03 -7.32
CA CYS A 264 -15.26 5.61 -7.49
C CYS A 264 -16.56 5.41 -8.28
N ARG A 265 -17.62 6.21 -7.99
CA ARG A 265 -18.88 6.14 -8.74
C ARG A 265 -18.71 6.52 -10.20
N LYS A 266 -17.92 7.57 -10.47
CA LYS A 266 -17.69 8.07 -11.85
C LYS A 266 -16.89 7.08 -12.70
N ILE A 267 -15.85 6.46 -12.15
CA ILE A 267 -15.02 5.48 -12.89
C ILE A 267 -15.61 4.07 -12.88
N GLY A 268 -16.73 3.84 -12.18
CA GLY A 268 -17.32 2.50 -12.06
C GLY A 268 -16.47 1.51 -11.28
N TYR A 269 -15.78 1.99 -10.23
CA TYR A 269 -14.92 1.16 -9.39
C TYR A 269 -15.71 0.07 -8.67
N ARG A 270 -15.09 -1.11 -8.50
CA ARG A 270 -15.64 -2.27 -7.79
C ARG A 270 -14.57 -2.86 -6.88
N GLY A 271 -14.94 -3.19 -5.64
CA GLY A 271 -14.06 -3.78 -4.64
C GLY A 271 -13.43 -2.76 -3.71
N ALA A 272 -12.44 -3.20 -2.96
CA ALA A 272 -11.63 -2.33 -2.10
C ALA A 272 -10.54 -1.63 -2.92
N GLY A 273 -10.27 -0.37 -2.59
CA GLY A 273 -9.22 0.41 -3.20
C GLY A 273 -8.73 1.49 -2.24
N THR A 274 -7.61 2.10 -2.56
CA THR A 274 -7.01 3.15 -1.73
C THR A 274 -6.50 4.28 -2.60
N PHE A 275 -6.93 5.49 -2.29
CA PHE A 275 -6.41 6.71 -2.89
C PHE A 275 -5.24 7.22 -2.05
N GLU A 276 -4.06 7.32 -2.63
CA GLU A 276 -2.87 7.85 -1.97
C GLU A 276 -2.65 9.33 -2.29
N PHE A 277 -2.32 10.10 -1.25
CA PHE A 277 -2.08 11.53 -1.33
C PHE A 277 -0.79 11.91 -0.62
N LEU A 278 -0.13 12.95 -1.14
CA LEU A 278 0.78 13.78 -0.36
C LEU A 278 -0.01 14.90 0.29
N PHE A 279 0.23 15.14 1.57
CA PHE A 279 -0.39 16.21 2.35
C PHE A 279 0.68 17.16 2.87
N GLU A 280 0.58 18.44 2.51
CA GLU A 280 1.48 19.51 2.96
C GLU A 280 0.71 20.81 3.03
N ASP A 281 0.97 21.63 4.04
CA ASP A 281 0.41 22.99 4.22
C ASP A 281 -1.13 23.04 4.15
N GLY A 282 -1.81 21.99 4.65
CA GLY A 282 -3.26 21.91 4.67
C GLY A 282 -3.92 21.46 3.37
N GLU A 283 -3.13 21.10 2.35
CA GLU A 283 -3.61 20.68 1.06
C GLU A 283 -3.25 19.21 0.76
N PHE A 284 -4.16 18.52 0.08
CA PHE A 284 -3.99 17.15 -0.39
C PHE A 284 -3.67 17.12 -1.88
N TYR A 285 -2.74 16.27 -2.27
CA TYR A 285 -2.33 16.09 -3.66
C TYR A 285 -2.32 14.62 -4.02
N PHE A 286 -3.23 14.21 -4.89
CA PHE A 286 -3.33 12.83 -5.36
C PHE A 286 -2.06 12.36 -6.04
N ILE A 287 -1.58 11.16 -5.66
CA ILE A 287 -0.43 10.50 -6.25
C ILE A 287 -0.89 9.37 -7.16
N GLU A 288 -1.59 8.40 -6.56
CA GLU A 288 -2.02 7.18 -7.25
C GLU A 288 -3.20 6.53 -6.53
N MET A 289 -3.84 5.58 -7.20
CA MET A 289 -4.83 4.70 -6.60
C MET A 289 -4.34 3.26 -6.66
N ASN A 290 -4.27 2.62 -5.50
CA ASN A 290 -4.05 1.18 -5.44
C ASN A 290 -5.39 0.46 -5.63
N THR A 291 -5.49 -0.30 -6.72
CA THR A 291 -6.71 -1.00 -7.13
C THR A 291 -6.83 -2.39 -6.50
N ARG A 292 -6.50 -2.50 -5.22
CA ARG A 292 -6.42 -3.72 -4.44
C ARG A 292 -6.55 -3.45 -2.94
N LEU A 293 -6.62 -4.50 -2.16
CA LEU A 293 -6.40 -4.43 -0.72
C LEU A 293 -4.95 -4.03 -0.43
N GLN A 294 -4.72 -3.22 0.60
CA GLN A 294 -3.38 -2.86 1.04
C GLN A 294 -2.92 -3.64 2.27
N VAL A 295 -1.60 -3.67 2.52
CA VAL A 295 -0.98 -4.33 3.68
C VAL A 295 -1.60 -3.81 4.97
N GLU A 296 -1.76 -2.49 5.08
CA GLU A 296 -2.19 -1.71 6.23
C GLU A 296 -3.71 -1.64 6.44
N HIS A 297 -4.50 -2.47 5.73
CA HIS A 297 -5.94 -2.52 5.93
C HIS A 297 -6.39 -2.83 7.38
N PRO A 298 -5.61 -3.56 8.21
CA PRO A 298 -6.02 -3.86 9.58
C PRO A 298 -6.25 -2.65 10.47
N VAL A 299 -5.53 -1.53 10.28
CA VAL A 299 -5.78 -0.32 11.08
C VAL A 299 -7.13 0.29 10.77
N THR A 300 -7.56 0.25 9.51
CA THR A 300 -8.91 0.68 9.10
C THR A 300 -9.98 -0.26 9.66
N GLU A 301 -9.76 -1.57 9.63
CA GLU A 301 -10.68 -2.55 10.20
C GLU A 301 -10.90 -2.31 11.70
N PHE A 302 -9.84 -2.00 12.45
CA PHE A 302 -9.95 -1.72 13.87
C PHE A 302 -10.79 -0.48 14.19
N ILE A 303 -10.57 0.63 13.47
CA ILE A 303 -11.27 1.89 13.76
C ILE A 303 -12.69 1.92 13.22
N THR A 304 -13.05 1.06 12.27
CA THR A 304 -14.40 1.01 11.65
C THR A 304 -15.22 -0.18 12.10
N GLY A 305 -14.59 -1.25 12.57
CA GLY A 305 -15.24 -2.54 12.85
C GLY A 305 -15.69 -3.28 11.58
N ILE A 306 -15.17 -2.92 10.40
CA ILE A 306 -15.56 -3.51 9.10
C ILE A 306 -14.45 -4.43 8.62
N ASP A 307 -14.75 -5.70 8.35
CA ASP A 307 -13.84 -6.65 7.70
C ASP A 307 -13.78 -6.38 6.20
N LEU A 308 -12.68 -5.79 5.75
CA LEU A 308 -12.49 -5.40 4.34
C LEU A 308 -12.40 -6.60 3.40
N VAL A 309 -11.81 -7.70 3.83
CA VAL A 309 -11.68 -8.90 3.00
C VAL A 309 -13.04 -9.56 2.79
N GLN A 310 -13.85 -9.68 3.83
CA GLN A 310 -15.22 -10.16 3.70
C GLN A 310 -16.05 -9.26 2.77
N GLN A 311 -15.91 -7.94 2.88
CA GLN A 311 -16.61 -7.01 1.99
C GLN A 311 -16.16 -7.16 0.52
N GLN A 312 -14.86 -7.37 0.25
CA GLN A 312 -14.39 -7.65 -1.11
C GLN A 312 -15.06 -8.92 -1.69
N ILE A 313 -15.14 -9.98 -0.89
CA ILE A 313 -15.75 -11.24 -1.31
C ILE A 313 -17.24 -11.05 -1.58
N ARG A 314 -17.99 -10.36 -0.71
CA ARG A 314 -19.41 -10.05 -0.90
C ARG A 314 -19.68 -9.23 -2.16
N VAL A 315 -18.91 -8.17 -2.38
CA VAL A 315 -19.03 -7.34 -3.60
C VAL A 315 -18.73 -8.16 -4.86
N ALA A 316 -17.71 -9.00 -4.84
CA ALA A 316 -17.36 -9.88 -5.96
C ALA A 316 -18.44 -10.94 -6.23
N ALA A 317 -19.12 -11.41 -5.19
CA ALA A 317 -20.29 -12.31 -5.30
C ALA A 317 -21.56 -11.61 -5.82
N GLY A 318 -21.50 -10.30 -6.13
CA GLY A 318 -22.61 -9.55 -6.68
C GLY A 318 -23.55 -8.92 -5.64
N GLU A 319 -23.17 -8.91 -4.36
CA GLU A 319 -23.96 -8.24 -3.33
C GLU A 319 -23.83 -6.71 -3.43
N LYS A 320 -24.90 -6.02 -3.12
CA LYS A 320 -24.88 -4.55 -2.91
C LYS A 320 -24.24 -4.24 -1.58
N LEU A 321 -23.48 -3.14 -1.54
CA LEU A 321 -22.98 -2.61 -0.28
C LEU A 321 -24.14 -2.31 0.68
N ALA A 322 -24.15 -2.99 1.81
CA ALA A 322 -25.07 -2.69 2.92
C ALA A 322 -24.64 -1.43 3.69
N LEU A 323 -23.38 -1.00 3.53
CA LEU A 323 -22.79 0.13 4.25
C LEU A 323 -23.26 1.47 3.65
N ARG A 324 -23.69 2.38 4.50
CA ARG A 324 -23.99 3.76 4.12
C ARG A 324 -22.98 4.69 4.77
N GLN A 325 -22.53 5.72 4.05
CA GLN A 325 -21.49 6.63 4.55
C GLN A 325 -21.82 7.23 5.93
N ARG A 326 -23.08 7.61 6.18
CA ARG A 326 -23.52 8.17 7.45
C ARG A 326 -23.49 7.20 8.64
N GLU A 327 -23.38 5.90 8.39
CA GLU A 327 -23.36 4.83 9.39
C GLU A 327 -21.94 4.41 9.74
N ILE A 328 -20.96 4.90 8.99
CA ILE A 328 -19.54 4.59 9.22
C ILE A 328 -19.01 5.54 10.28
N GLU A 329 -18.72 4.99 11.44
CA GLU A 329 -18.10 5.69 12.56
C GLU A 329 -16.64 5.27 12.71
N LEU A 330 -15.76 6.25 12.89
CA LEU A 330 -14.36 5.99 13.21
C LEU A 330 -14.18 6.06 14.73
N LYS A 331 -13.77 4.95 15.36
CA LYS A 331 -13.61 4.85 16.82
C LYS A 331 -12.19 4.50 17.19
N GLY A 332 -11.66 5.20 18.18
CA GLY A 332 -10.32 4.95 18.70
C GLY A 332 -9.19 5.25 17.72
N HIS A 333 -8.08 4.57 17.91
CA HIS A 333 -6.87 4.71 17.10
C HIS A 333 -6.14 3.38 16.98
N ALA A 334 -5.66 3.06 15.80
CA ALA A 334 -4.89 1.85 15.54
C ALA A 334 -3.53 2.19 14.94
N ILE A 335 -2.50 1.45 15.33
CA ILE A 335 -1.13 1.55 14.82
C ILE A 335 -0.72 0.15 14.36
N GLU A 336 -0.17 0.05 13.16
CA GLU A 336 0.43 -1.15 12.61
C GLU A 336 1.94 -0.99 12.51
N CYS A 337 2.69 -2.01 12.91
CA CYS A 337 4.12 -2.14 12.67
C CYS A 337 4.34 -3.35 11.75
N ARG A 338 4.97 -3.14 10.60
CA ARG A 338 5.38 -4.25 9.73
C ARG A 338 6.59 -4.96 10.32
N ILE A 339 6.47 -6.25 10.58
CA ILE A 339 7.55 -7.08 11.12
C ILE A 339 8.27 -7.76 9.97
N ASN A 340 9.50 -7.32 9.73
CA ASN A 340 10.33 -7.78 8.63
C ASN A 340 11.52 -8.62 9.14
N ALA A 341 11.81 -9.69 8.43
CA ALA A 341 13.02 -10.52 8.61
C ALA A 341 14.23 -9.81 7.99
N GLU A 342 14.76 -8.81 8.70
CA GLU A 342 15.87 -7.97 8.24
C GLU A 342 16.63 -7.34 9.41
N ASP A 343 17.88 -6.94 9.16
CA ASP A 343 18.64 -6.17 10.14
C ASP A 343 17.91 -4.84 10.43
N PRO A 344 17.67 -4.49 11.71
CA PRO A 344 16.82 -3.36 12.09
C PRO A 344 17.33 -1.98 11.62
N PHE A 345 18.64 -1.85 11.38
CA PHE A 345 19.24 -0.57 11.04
C PHE A 345 19.91 -0.54 9.67
N LYS A 346 20.39 -1.69 9.20
CA LYS A 346 20.99 -1.85 7.86
C LYS A 346 19.94 -2.21 6.80
N PHE A 347 18.81 -2.77 7.22
CA PHE A 347 17.71 -3.24 6.36
C PHE A 347 18.12 -4.34 5.36
N THR A 348 19.20 -5.06 5.68
CA THR A 348 19.57 -6.24 4.90
C THR A 348 18.67 -7.40 5.26
N PRO A 349 18.12 -8.14 4.28
CA PRO A 349 17.29 -9.32 4.54
C PRO A 349 18.00 -10.34 5.41
N SER A 350 17.24 -10.99 6.28
CA SER A 350 17.71 -12.04 7.19
C SER A 350 16.81 -13.28 7.08
N PRO A 351 16.79 -13.96 5.91
CA PRO A 351 16.07 -15.22 5.77
C PRO A 351 16.70 -16.30 6.65
N GLY A 352 15.95 -17.36 6.91
CA GLY A 352 16.44 -18.49 7.68
C GLY A 352 15.40 -19.07 8.64
N ARG A 353 15.86 -19.98 9.47
CA ARG A 353 14.98 -20.72 10.39
C ARG A 353 14.67 -19.89 11.64
N ILE A 354 13.38 -19.73 11.92
CA ILE A 354 12.89 -19.17 13.19
C ILE A 354 13.00 -20.25 14.26
N ALA A 355 13.90 -20.06 15.22
CA ALA A 355 14.09 -21.00 16.33
C ALA A 355 12.94 -20.92 17.33
N SER A 356 12.53 -19.71 17.68
CA SER A 356 11.44 -19.45 18.62
C SER A 356 10.57 -18.31 18.09
N TYR A 357 9.25 -18.47 18.23
CA TYR A 357 8.27 -17.46 17.84
C TYR A 357 7.17 -17.37 18.93
N HIS A 358 7.02 -16.20 19.49
CA HIS A 358 5.93 -15.91 20.43
C HIS A 358 5.25 -14.59 20.03
N PRO A 359 4.02 -14.64 19.51
CA PRO A 359 3.23 -13.44 19.22
C PRO A 359 2.69 -12.84 20.52
N PRO A 360 2.69 -11.51 20.67
CA PRO A 360 2.09 -10.85 21.82
C PRO A 360 0.56 -10.98 21.81
N GLY A 361 -0.06 -10.72 22.95
CA GLY A 361 -1.49 -10.75 23.13
C GLY A 361 -2.02 -9.58 23.94
N GLY A 362 -3.25 -9.72 24.44
CA GLY A 362 -3.91 -8.74 25.29
C GLY A 362 -4.92 -7.85 24.56
N PRO A 363 -5.62 -6.97 25.30
CA PRO A 363 -6.69 -6.15 24.75
C PRO A 363 -6.22 -5.23 23.62
N GLY A 364 -6.89 -5.31 22.47
CA GLY A 364 -6.61 -4.46 21.31
C GLY A 364 -5.32 -4.82 20.56
N ILE A 365 -4.76 -6.02 20.78
CA ILE A 365 -3.60 -6.52 20.02
C ILE A 365 -4.07 -7.53 18.97
N ARG A 366 -3.58 -7.34 17.75
CA ARG A 366 -3.77 -8.26 16.63
C ARG A 366 -2.42 -8.55 15.96
N VAL A 367 -2.20 -9.81 15.63
CA VAL A 367 -1.02 -10.24 14.87
C VAL A 367 -1.49 -10.96 13.60
N ASP A 368 -1.19 -10.39 12.44
CA ASP A 368 -1.38 -11.05 11.16
C ASP A 368 -0.04 -11.60 10.70
N SER A 369 0.14 -12.91 10.82
CA SER A 369 1.41 -13.58 10.49
C SER A 369 1.15 -15.03 10.10
N HIS A 370 2.01 -15.56 9.23
CA HIS A 370 1.98 -16.95 8.79
C HIS A 370 3.13 -17.79 9.37
N VAL A 371 4.07 -17.16 10.08
CA VAL A 371 5.24 -17.84 10.62
C VAL A 371 4.95 -18.53 11.97
N TYR A 372 5.83 -19.46 12.33
CA TYR A 372 5.76 -20.23 13.57
C TYR A 372 7.16 -20.71 13.95
N SER A 373 7.34 -21.22 15.17
CA SER A 373 8.60 -21.80 15.62
C SER A 373 8.99 -22.99 14.73
N GLY A 374 10.18 -22.97 14.17
CA GLY A 374 10.68 -23.96 13.21
C GLY A 374 10.45 -23.61 11.74
N TYR A 375 9.65 -22.56 11.44
CA TYR A 375 9.44 -22.11 10.06
C TYR A 375 10.72 -21.55 9.45
N ASN A 376 10.97 -21.89 8.18
CA ASN A 376 12.11 -21.37 7.44
C ASN A 376 11.63 -20.22 6.53
N VAL A 377 12.06 -18.99 6.82
CA VAL A 377 11.74 -17.80 6.01
C VAL A 377 12.54 -17.90 4.70
N PRO A 378 11.86 -18.03 3.54
CA PRO A 378 12.55 -18.19 2.27
C PRO A 378 13.20 -16.88 1.81
N PRO A 379 14.36 -16.93 1.14
CA PRO A 379 15.06 -15.75 0.64
C PRO A 379 14.49 -15.18 -0.66
N HIS A 380 13.50 -15.82 -1.24
CA HIS A 380 12.99 -15.52 -2.59
C HIS A 380 11.93 -14.43 -2.66
N TYR A 381 11.38 -14.03 -1.51
CA TYR A 381 10.20 -13.14 -1.41
C TYR A 381 10.50 -11.96 -0.51
N ASP A 382 9.53 -11.04 -0.40
CA ASP A 382 9.59 -9.92 0.54
C ASP A 382 9.90 -10.40 1.97
N SER A 383 10.63 -9.57 2.71
CA SER A 383 11.09 -9.89 4.06
C SER A 383 10.00 -9.85 5.13
N MET A 384 8.80 -9.36 4.82
CA MET A 384 7.72 -9.21 5.79
C MET A 384 7.20 -10.58 6.25
N ILE A 385 7.33 -10.85 7.54
CA ILE A 385 6.87 -12.08 8.19
C ILE A 385 5.58 -11.91 8.98
N GLY A 386 5.13 -10.69 9.18
CA GLY A 386 3.88 -10.40 9.86
C GLY A 386 3.66 -8.92 10.07
N LYS A 387 2.51 -8.62 10.64
CA LYS A 387 2.09 -7.28 11.06
C LYS A 387 1.63 -7.36 12.50
N LEU A 388 2.09 -6.43 13.31
CA LEU A 388 1.64 -6.23 14.69
C LEU A 388 0.78 -4.98 14.73
N ILE A 389 -0.47 -5.12 15.15
CA ILE A 389 -1.42 -4.02 15.20
C ILE A 389 -1.87 -3.83 16.66
N ALA A 390 -1.84 -2.59 17.13
CA ALA A 390 -2.34 -2.19 18.43
C ALA A 390 -3.45 -1.15 18.28
N TYR A 391 -4.56 -1.40 18.93
CA TYR A 391 -5.72 -0.51 18.99
C TYR A 391 -5.92 0.04 20.40
N GLY A 392 -6.36 1.28 20.51
CA GLY A 392 -6.76 1.93 21.75
C GLY A 392 -7.86 2.96 21.53
N ASP A 393 -8.54 3.37 22.59
CA ASP A 393 -9.57 4.41 22.53
C ASP A 393 -8.97 5.77 22.16
N THR A 394 -7.68 5.94 22.43
CA THR A 394 -6.88 7.10 22.08
C THR A 394 -5.56 6.69 21.44
N ARG A 395 -4.93 7.61 20.69
CA ARG A 395 -3.60 7.39 20.10
C ARG A 395 -2.54 7.04 21.14
N ASP A 396 -2.54 7.73 22.28
CA ASP A 396 -1.62 7.45 23.37
C ASP A 396 -1.79 6.04 23.95
N GLN A 397 -3.03 5.56 24.04
CA GLN A 397 -3.30 4.20 24.46
C GLN A 397 -2.81 3.18 23.44
N ALA A 398 -3.03 3.43 22.15
CA ALA A 398 -2.52 2.58 21.06
C ALA A 398 -0.99 2.50 21.11
N ILE A 399 -0.29 3.64 21.28
CA ILE A 399 1.18 3.68 21.42
C ILE A 399 1.63 2.86 22.65
N ARG A 400 0.99 3.02 23.80
CA ARG A 400 1.34 2.24 25.01
C ARG A 400 1.14 0.74 24.79
N ARG A 401 0.03 0.34 24.18
CA ARG A 401 -0.25 -1.07 23.84
C ARG A 401 0.77 -1.61 22.84
N MET A 402 1.16 -0.83 21.84
CA MET A 402 2.20 -1.22 20.88
C MET A 402 3.55 -1.42 21.54
N ARG A 403 3.95 -0.56 22.49
CA ARG A 403 5.19 -0.73 23.28
C ARG A 403 5.20 -2.04 24.05
N ILE A 404 4.09 -2.35 24.74
CA ILE A 404 3.94 -3.60 25.49
C ILE A 404 4.05 -4.79 24.51
N ALA A 405 3.28 -4.77 23.43
CA ALA A 405 3.27 -5.86 22.46
C ALA A 405 4.64 -6.08 21.81
N LEU A 406 5.37 -5.02 21.46
CA LEU A 406 6.73 -5.12 20.92
C LEU A 406 7.74 -5.66 21.94
N SER A 407 7.52 -5.44 23.24
CA SER A 407 8.37 -5.99 24.30
C SER A 407 8.12 -7.48 24.57
N GLU A 408 6.90 -7.95 24.30
CA GLU A 408 6.51 -9.35 24.46
C GLU A 408 6.81 -10.20 23.22
N MET A 409 6.92 -9.58 22.05
CA MET A 409 7.11 -10.30 20.78
C MET A 409 8.49 -10.93 20.70
N VAL A 410 8.54 -12.26 20.54
CA VAL A 410 9.78 -13.00 20.40
C VAL A 410 9.89 -13.59 18.99
N VAL A 411 10.98 -13.28 18.30
CA VAL A 411 11.38 -13.92 17.04
C VAL A 411 12.89 -14.18 17.12
N GLU A 412 13.27 -15.43 17.31
CA GLU A 412 14.67 -15.84 17.43
C GLU A 412 15.13 -16.70 16.26
N GLY A 413 16.43 -16.71 16.00
CA GLY A 413 17.05 -17.45 14.89
C GLY A 413 17.28 -16.62 13.64
N ILE A 414 16.58 -15.49 13.49
CA ILE A 414 16.76 -14.52 12.41
C ILE A 414 16.79 -13.10 12.99
N LYS A 415 17.28 -12.14 12.23
CA LYS A 415 17.15 -10.73 12.59
C LYS A 415 15.79 -10.18 12.16
N THR A 416 15.23 -9.28 12.96
CA THR A 416 14.00 -8.56 12.65
C THR A 416 14.14 -7.07 12.93
N ASN A 417 13.23 -6.28 12.35
CA ASN A 417 13.15 -4.83 12.60
C ASN A 417 12.42 -4.44 13.90
N ILE A 418 12.08 -5.40 14.77
CA ILE A 418 11.44 -5.14 16.07
C ILE A 418 12.20 -4.09 16.89
N PRO A 419 13.57 -4.14 17.01
CA PRO A 419 14.30 -3.10 17.75
C PRO A 419 14.11 -1.68 17.21
N LEU A 420 13.98 -1.52 15.89
CA LEU A 420 13.67 -0.22 15.28
C LEU A 420 12.27 0.26 15.68
N HIS A 421 11.27 -0.62 15.67
CA HIS A 421 9.92 -0.27 16.10
C HIS A 421 9.87 0.12 17.59
N GLN A 422 10.58 -0.61 18.45
CA GLN A 422 10.69 -0.26 19.87
C GLN A 422 11.27 1.15 20.04
N GLU A 423 12.30 1.50 19.30
CA GLU A 423 12.86 2.85 19.33
C GLU A 423 11.87 3.92 18.81
N LEU A 424 11.19 3.65 17.68
CA LEU A 424 10.25 4.60 17.10
C LEU A 424 9.03 4.85 17.99
N MET A 425 8.55 3.84 18.73
CA MET A 425 7.46 4.00 19.69
C MET A 425 7.84 4.91 20.88
N HIS A 426 9.12 5.13 21.14
CA HIS A 426 9.61 6.07 22.17
C HIS A 426 10.09 7.39 21.56
N ASP A 427 10.03 7.53 20.24
CA ASP A 427 10.47 8.73 19.56
C ASP A 427 9.51 9.90 19.79
N HIS A 428 10.04 11.00 20.28
CA HIS A 428 9.26 12.19 20.64
C HIS A 428 8.48 12.76 19.45
N ARG A 429 9.07 12.76 18.24
CA ARG A 429 8.39 13.30 17.05
C ARG A 429 7.29 12.37 16.57
N PHE A 430 7.52 11.05 16.61
CA PHE A 430 6.46 10.09 16.32
C PHE A 430 5.31 10.21 17.33
N ILE A 431 5.61 10.31 18.63
CA ILE A 431 4.61 10.49 19.70
C ILE A 431 3.78 11.75 19.47
N LYS A 432 4.42 12.85 19.10
CA LYS A 432 3.73 14.11 18.77
C LYS A 432 2.79 13.95 17.57
N GLY A 433 3.17 13.15 16.57
CA GLY A 433 2.44 13.00 15.30
C GLY A 433 2.86 14.00 14.23
N GLY A 434 2.38 13.80 13.01
CA GLY A 434 2.59 14.74 11.91
C GLY A 434 3.99 14.71 11.28
N THR A 435 4.73 13.60 11.40
CA THR A 435 6.04 13.44 10.75
C THR A 435 5.93 13.35 9.23
N SER A 436 6.91 13.91 8.50
CA SER A 436 6.98 13.81 7.04
C SER A 436 7.52 12.46 6.58
N ILE A 437 7.37 12.17 5.29
CA ILE A 437 7.92 10.96 4.65
C ILE A 437 9.45 10.86 4.73
N HIS A 438 10.14 11.97 4.98
CA HIS A 438 11.61 12.05 5.06
C HIS A 438 12.13 11.82 6.48
N TYR A 439 11.25 11.82 7.48
CA TYR A 439 11.64 11.81 8.89
C TYR A 439 12.53 10.64 9.29
N LEU A 440 12.14 9.41 8.91
CA LEU A 440 12.88 8.22 9.29
C LEU A 440 14.29 8.18 8.67
N GLU A 441 14.41 8.56 7.40
CA GLU A 441 15.73 8.61 6.73
C GLU A 441 16.65 9.64 7.39
N GLN A 442 16.15 10.82 7.70
CA GLN A 442 16.89 11.85 8.42
C GLN A 442 17.34 11.37 9.80
N LYS A 443 16.46 10.71 10.54
CA LYS A 443 16.79 10.13 11.86
C LYS A 443 17.88 9.07 11.76
N LEU A 444 17.80 8.17 10.80
CA LEU A 444 18.79 7.10 10.59
C LEU A 444 20.16 7.68 10.14
N ALA A 445 20.17 8.68 9.28
CA ALA A 445 21.38 9.38 8.84
C ALA A 445 22.10 10.05 10.01
N ALA A 446 21.39 10.78 10.86
CA ALA A 446 21.95 11.44 12.05
C ALA A 446 22.61 10.43 13.02
N LYS A 447 22.02 9.23 13.16
CA LYS A 447 22.61 8.15 13.96
C LYS A 447 23.91 7.59 13.35
N GLY A 448 23.94 7.43 12.04
CA GLY A 448 25.12 6.93 11.32
C GLY A 448 26.32 7.87 11.44
N GLU A 449 26.10 9.19 11.48
CA GLU A 449 27.14 10.19 11.70
C GLU A 449 27.66 10.17 13.14
N THR A 450 26.78 10.01 14.14
CA THR A 450 27.16 9.93 15.55
C THR A 450 27.97 8.68 15.87
N ALA A 451 27.73 7.57 15.15
CA ALA A 451 28.46 6.33 15.30
C ALA A 451 29.87 6.35 14.66
N LYS A 452 30.09 7.23 13.67
CA LYS A 452 31.41 7.41 13.02
C LYS A 452 32.31 8.42 13.74
N GLY A 453 31.75 9.22 14.63
CA GLY A 453 32.46 10.23 15.43
C GLY A 453 32.89 9.75 16.82
N LYS A 454 32.68 8.50 17.15
CA LYS A 454 33.17 7.79 18.33
C LYS A 454 34.13 6.66 17.90
#